data_af4dda099ca9a323390620000725f268
#
_entry.id   af4dda099ca9a323390620000725f268
#
_cell.length_a   1.000
_cell.length_b   1.000
_cell.length_c   1.000
_cell.angle_alpha   90.00
_cell.angle_beta   90.00
_cell.angle_gamma   90.00
#
_symmetry.space_group_name_H-M   'P 1'
#
loop_
_entity.id
_entity.type
_entity.pdbx_description
1 polymer ?
#
loop_
_entity_poly.entity_id
_entity_poly.type
_entity_poly.pdbx_seq_one_letter_code
_entity_poly.pdbx_strand_id
1 'polypeptide(L)'
;MINARTALIVVDVQNDFCPGGGLAVAGGDEIVPLVNELGKRFATVVLTQDWHPARHSSFASSHPGKAPFETIAMPYGTQVLWPDHCVQGSDGAAFHPGLDLSMAQAVIRKGCRREVDSYSGFVEADRTTPTGLGGYLKERGVARVVVVGLATDFCVNWTAQDAARHGFETLVVEEACRAIDLDGSLDRAWAEMAGLGVRRAGLADLAG
;
A
#
# COMPACT_ATOMS: atom_id res chain seq x y z
N MET A 1 18.98 11.69 0.06
CA MET A 1 19.34 11.68 -1.36
C MET A 1 18.93 10.37 -2.01
N ILE A 2 18.26 10.43 -3.15
CA ILE A 2 17.92 9.27 -4.00
C ILE A 2 19.21 8.80 -4.68
N ASN A 3 19.47 7.51 -4.67
CA ASN A 3 20.63 6.89 -5.34
C ASN A 3 20.27 5.47 -5.83
N ALA A 4 21.22 4.76 -6.44
CA ALA A 4 21.00 3.42 -6.99
C ALA A 4 20.56 2.36 -5.95
N ARG A 5 20.73 2.62 -4.65
CA ARG A 5 20.27 1.73 -3.56
C ARG A 5 18.96 2.20 -2.94
N THR A 6 18.26 3.13 -3.57
CA THR A 6 16.97 3.66 -3.11
C THR A 6 15.88 3.21 -4.08
N ALA A 7 14.83 2.54 -3.57
CA ALA A 7 13.68 2.16 -4.35
C ALA A 7 12.45 3.01 -4.01
N LEU A 8 11.59 3.26 -4.99
CA LEU A 8 10.24 3.78 -4.81
C LEU A 8 9.26 2.59 -4.76
N ILE A 9 8.42 2.58 -3.74
CA ILE A 9 7.28 1.65 -3.64
C ILE A 9 6.01 2.48 -3.79
N VAL A 10 5.28 2.25 -4.86
CA VAL A 10 3.99 2.89 -5.14
C VAL A 10 2.88 1.93 -4.73
N VAL A 11 2.17 2.28 -3.68
CA VAL A 11 1.20 1.40 -3.03
C VAL A 11 -0.18 1.64 -3.61
N ASP A 12 -0.74 0.61 -4.25
CA ASP A 12 -2.16 0.42 -4.57
C ASP A 12 -2.86 1.62 -5.23
N VAL A 13 -2.21 2.28 -6.19
CA VAL A 13 -2.83 3.37 -6.96
C VAL A 13 -3.76 2.76 -8.02
N GLN A 14 -4.91 2.25 -7.54
CA GLN A 14 -5.91 1.49 -8.30
C GLN A 14 -7.24 2.25 -8.37
N ASN A 15 -8.08 1.92 -9.34
CA ASN A 15 -9.35 2.60 -9.56
C ASN A 15 -10.28 2.55 -8.35
N ASP A 16 -10.35 1.42 -7.64
CA ASP A 16 -11.23 1.29 -6.47
C ASP A 16 -10.82 2.16 -5.29
N PHE A 17 -9.56 2.59 -5.22
CA PHE A 17 -9.08 3.54 -4.20
C PHE A 17 -9.12 5.00 -4.65
N CYS A 18 -9.56 5.27 -5.88
CA CYS A 18 -9.73 6.62 -6.40
C CYS A 18 -11.21 7.05 -6.38
N PRO A 19 -11.54 8.33 -6.51
CA PRO A 19 -12.93 8.80 -6.53
C PRO A 19 -13.80 8.04 -7.53
N GLY A 20 -14.94 7.52 -7.04
CA GLY A 20 -15.86 6.68 -7.81
C GLY A 20 -15.62 5.18 -7.69
N GLY A 21 -14.54 4.75 -7.06
CA GLY A 21 -14.23 3.33 -6.80
C GLY A 21 -14.96 2.73 -5.60
N GLY A 22 -14.82 1.42 -5.42
CA GLY A 22 -15.53 0.65 -4.38
C GLY A 22 -15.09 0.97 -2.95
N LEU A 23 -13.85 1.43 -2.75
CA LEU A 23 -13.29 1.87 -1.47
C LEU A 23 -12.52 3.18 -1.68
N ALA A 24 -13.23 4.19 -2.18
CA ALA A 24 -12.63 5.46 -2.59
C ALA A 24 -11.98 6.21 -1.42
N VAL A 25 -10.72 6.60 -1.63
CA VAL A 25 -9.97 7.50 -0.75
C VAL A 25 -10.14 8.92 -1.28
N ALA A 26 -10.49 9.86 -0.41
CA ALA A 26 -10.67 11.26 -0.79
C ALA A 26 -9.40 11.83 -1.42
N GLY A 27 -9.49 12.34 -2.66
CA GLY A 27 -8.35 12.86 -3.41
C GLY A 27 -7.29 11.82 -3.78
N GLY A 28 -7.67 10.52 -3.81
CA GLY A 28 -6.71 9.45 -4.13
C GLY A 28 -6.08 9.55 -5.52
N ASP A 29 -6.79 10.10 -6.47
CA ASP A 29 -6.29 10.36 -7.83
C ASP A 29 -5.39 11.59 -7.95
N GLU A 30 -5.48 12.54 -7.01
CA GLU A 30 -4.66 13.77 -7.00
C GLU A 30 -3.15 13.49 -6.86
N ILE A 31 -2.79 12.34 -6.27
CA ILE A 31 -1.37 11.97 -6.11
C ILE A 31 -0.73 11.47 -7.40
N VAL A 32 -1.52 11.05 -8.40
CA VAL A 32 -1.02 10.36 -9.60
C VAL A 32 0.03 11.17 -10.37
N PRO A 33 -0.18 12.46 -10.66
CA PRO A 33 0.85 13.26 -11.36
C PRO A 33 2.15 13.32 -10.56
N LEU A 34 2.06 13.45 -9.24
CA LEU A 34 3.23 13.54 -8.38
C LEU A 34 3.98 12.19 -8.30
N VAL A 35 3.26 11.09 -8.21
CA VAL A 35 3.85 9.74 -8.22
C VAL A 35 4.58 9.49 -9.53
N ASN A 36 4.01 9.89 -10.68
CA ASN A 36 4.65 9.77 -11.98
C ASN A 36 5.97 10.59 -12.04
N GLU A 37 5.98 11.82 -11.52
CA GLU A 37 7.21 12.64 -11.47
C GLU A 37 8.26 12.04 -10.52
N LEU A 38 7.84 11.52 -9.39
CA LEU A 38 8.75 10.83 -8.48
C LEU A 38 9.34 9.58 -9.13
N GLY A 39 8.53 8.77 -9.81
CA GLY A 39 8.98 7.55 -10.47
C GLY A 39 10.16 7.75 -11.41
N LYS A 40 10.22 8.86 -12.11
CA LYS A 40 11.33 9.22 -13.03
C LYS A 40 12.68 9.39 -12.33
N ARG A 41 12.67 9.57 -11.00
CA ARG A 41 13.88 9.85 -10.21
C ARG A 41 14.52 8.60 -9.62
N PHE A 42 13.84 7.46 -9.69
CA PHE A 42 14.29 6.21 -9.07
C PHE A 42 14.70 5.17 -10.11
N ALA A 43 15.86 4.54 -9.89
CA ALA A 43 16.30 3.43 -10.73
C ALA A 43 15.52 2.12 -10.46
N THR A 44 14.92 2.01 -9.29
CA THR A 44 14.07 0.87 -8.91
C THR A 44 12.72 1.39 -8.44
N VAL A 45 11.67 1.03 -9.18
CA VAL A 45 10.27 1.34 -8.85
C VAL A 45 9.49 0.04 -8.81
N VAL A 46 8.73 -0.15 -7.74
CA VAL A 46 7.84 -1.31 -7.57
C VAL A 46 6.43 -0.77 -7.29
N LEU A 47 5.45 -1.32 -7.98
CA LEU A 47 4.04 -1.10 -7.67
C LEU A 47 3.52 -2.23 -6.81
N THR A 48 2.67 -1.96 -5.82
CA THR A 48 1.82 -2.98 -5.23
C THR A 48 0.43 -2.92 -5.85
N GLN A 49 -0.26 -4.05 -5.85
CA GLN A 49 -1.60 -4.17 -6.39
C GLN A 49 -2.43 -5.05 -5.47
N ASP A 50 -3.45 -4.48 -4.87
CA ASP A 50 -4.47 -5.24 -4.16
C ASP A 50 -5.25 -6.11 -5.16
N TRP A 51 -5.37 -7.42 -4.88
CA TRP A 51 -5.83 -8.38 -5.89
C TRP A 51 -6.66 -9.49 -5.24
N HIS A 52 -7.86 -9.12 -4.75
CA HIS A 52 -8.71 -10.00 -3.99
C HIS A 52 -9.53 -10.98 -4.85
N PRO A 53 -9.54 -12.27 -4.55
CA PRO A 53 -10.52 -13.16 -5.17
C PRO A 53 -11.94 -12.76 -4.76
N ALA A 54 -12.91 -13.02 -5.62
CA ALA A 54 -14.31 -12.80 -5.31
C ALA A 54 -14.69 -13.47 -3.99
N ARG A 55 -15.50 -12.81 -3.18
CA ARG A 55 -15.89 -13.25 -1.82
C ARG A 55 -14.69 -13.40 -0.87
N HIS A 56 -13.75 -12.49 -0.95
CA HIS A 56 -12.62 -12.43 -0.02
C HIS A 56 -13.11 -12.25 1.44
N SER A 57 -12.42 -12.82 2.41
CA SER A 57 -12.82 -12.78 3.82
C SER A 57 -12.75 -11.40 4.47
N SER A 58 -12.07 -10.44 3.87
CA SER A 58 -12.08 -9.03 4.30
C SER A 58 -13.31 -8.25 3.84
N PHE A 59 -14.14 -8.80 2.95
CA PHE A 59 -15.33 -8.11 2.46
C PHE A 59 -16.52 -8.29 3.40
N ALA A 60 -17.23 -7.22 3.72
CA ALA A 60 -18.43 -7.28 4.53
C ALA A 60 -19.50 -8.19 3.89
N SER A 61 -19.60 -8.19 2.56
CA SER A 61 -20.49 -9.03 1.78
C SER A 61 -20.29 -10.53 1.98
N SER A 62 -19.09 -10.93 2.44
CA SER A 62 -18.76 -12.34 2.74
C SER A 62 -19.27 -12.81 4.10
N HIS A 63 -19.83 -11.91 4.94
CA HIS A 63 -20.27 -12.18 6.31
C HIS A 63 -21.73 -11.78 6.49
N PRO A 64 -22.69 -12.76 6.55
CA PRO A 64 -24.10 -12.45 6.71
C PRO A 64 -24.38 -11.53 7.92
N GLY A 65 -25.12 -10.44 7.69
CA GLY A 65 -25.52 -9.48 8.72
C GLY A 65 -24.43 -8.48 9.13
N LYS A 66 -23.30 -8.46 8.45
CA LYS A 66 -22.23 -7.49 8.66
C LYS A 66 -22.28 -6.34 7.66
N ALA A 67 -21.81 -5.17 8.11
CA ALA A 67 -21.68 -3.98 7.30
C ALA A 67 -20.19 -3.59 7.11
N PRO A 68 -19.85 -2.84 6.06
CA PRO A 68 -18.52 -2.26 5.91
C PRO A 68 -18.10 -1.45 7.14
N PHE A 69 -16.80 -1.50 7.44
CA PHE A 69 -16.13 -0.86 8.58
C PHE A 69 -16.38 -1.51 9.95
N GLU A 70 -17.26 -2.50 10.05
CA GLU A 70 -17.29 -3.36 11.25
C GLU A 70 -16.02 -4.21 11.34
N THR A 71 -15.79 -4.76 12.53
CA THR A 71 -14.66 -5.65 12.76
C THR A 71 -15.11 -7.07 13.10
N ILE A 72 -14.28 -8.04 12.74
CA ILE A 72 -14.42 -9.45 13.13
C ILE A 72 -13.09 -10.01 13.63
N ALA A 73 -13.15 -11.09 14.40
CA ALA A 73 -11.98 -11.85 14.77
C ALA A 73 -11.65 -12.87 13.67
N MET A 74 -10.40 -12.84 13.20
CA MET A 74 -9.83 -13.79 12.25
C MET A 74 -8.67 -14.53 12.92
N PRO A 75 -8.20 -15.68 12.40
CA PRO A 75 -7.06 -16.40 12.96
C PRO A 75 -5.79 -15.56 13.10
N TYR A 76 -5.63 -14.55 12.28
CA TYR A 76 -4.48 -13.63 12.26
C TYR A 76 -4.72 -12.33 13.04
N GLY A 77 -5.84 -12.17 13.72
CA GLY A 77 -6.15 -10.97 14.52
C GLY A 77 -7.48 -10.32 14.15
N THR A 78 -7.62 -9.05 14.52
CA THR A 78 -8.83 -8.27 14.19
C THR A 78 -8.79 -7.83 12.74
N GLN A 79 -9.85 -8.11 12.00
CA GLN A 79 -10.04 -7.70 10.61
C GLN A 79 -11.12 -6.64 10.51
N VAL A 80 -10.81 -5.51 9.89
CA VAL A 80 -11.80 -4.53 9.44
C VAL A 80 -12.48 -5.09 8.18
N LEU A 81 -13.80 -5.07 8.16
CA LEU A 81 -14.57 -5.49 6.99
C LEU A 81 -14.73 -4.31 6.01
N TRP A 82 -14.37 -4.54 4.80
CA TRP A 82 -14.39 -3.54 3.73
C TRP A 82 -15.57 -3.73 2.78
N PRO A 83 -15.98 -2.69 2.04
CA PRO A 83 -16.73 -2.89 0.80
C PRO A 83 -15.95 -3.80 -0.15
N ASP A 84 -16.63 -4.48 -1.07
CA ASP A 84 -15.95 -5.24 -2.12
C ASP A 84 -15.13 -4.27 -2.97
N HIS A 85 -13.84 -4.54 -3.08
CA HIS A 85 -12.88 -3.72 -3.81
C HIS A 85 -11.76 -4.56 -4.40
N CYS A 86 -11.09 -4.05 -5.42
CA CYS A 86 -9.93 -4.64 -6.07
C CYS A 86 -10.11 -6.14 -6.39
N VAL A 87 -11.33 -6.51 -6.81
CA VAL A 87 -11.64 -7.90 -7.18
C VAL A 87 -10.86 -8.28 -8.43
N GLN A 88 -10.21 -9.43 -8.40
CA GLN A 88 -9.34 -9.93 -9.47
C GLN A 88 -10.00 -9.83 -10.84
N GLY A 89 -9.33 -9.14 -11.78
CA GLY A 89 -9.79 -8.98 -13.16
C GLY A 89 -10.88 -7.92 -13.37
N SER A 90 -11.33 -7.23 -12.30
CA SER A 90 -12.27 -6.11 -12.44
C SER A 90 -11.55 -4.81 -12.85
N ASP A 91 -12.31 -3.86 -13.39
CA ASP A 91 -11.82 -2.49 -13.65
C ASP A 91 -11.38 -1.79 -12.36
N GLY A 92 -12.04 -2.09 -11.24
CA GLY A 92 -11.69 -1.55 -9.92
C GLY A 92 -10.29 -1.98 -9.45
N ALA A 93 -9.89 -3.21 -9.76
CA ALA A 93 -8.56 -3.74 -9.46
C ALA A 93 -7.47 -3.24 -10.41
N ALA A 94 -7.82 -2.64 -11.55
CA ALA A 94 -6.84 -2.07 -12.48
C ALA A 94 -6.17 -0.84 -11.85
N PHE A 95 -4.91 -0.59 -12.24
CA PHE A 95 -4.24 0.65 -11.87
C PHE A 95 -4.97 1.86 -12.46
N HIS A 96 -4.89 2.98 -11.77
CA HIS A 96 -5.45 4.23 -12.27
C HIS A 96 -4.90 4.57 -13.66
N PRO A 97 -5.73 4.93 -14.65
CA PRO A 97 -5.31 5.09 -16.05
C PRO A 97 -4.28 6.20 -16.26
N GLY A 98 -4.18 7.15 -15.35
CA GLY A 98 -3.17 8.20 -15.37
C GLY A 98 -1.82 7.79 -14.79
N LEU A 99 -1.71 6.61 -14.14
CA LEU A 99 -0.45 6.13 -13.58
C LEU A 99 0.46 5.60 -14.68
N ASP A 100 1.71 6.09 -14.74
CA ASP A 100 2.71 5.62 -15.69
C ASP A 100 3.30 4.27 -15.25
N LEU A 101 2.77 3.19 -15.79
CA LEU A 101 3.24 1.84 -15.47
C LEU A 101 4.62 1.53 -16.06
N SER A 102 5.10 2.32 -17.04
CA SER A 102 6.40 2.08 -17.69
C SER A 102 7.59 2.32 -16.76
N MET A 103 7.38 3.08 -15.67
CA MET A 103 8.43 3.33 -14.67
C MET A 103 8.74 2.11 -13.80
N ALA A 104 7.81 1.16 -13.69
CA ALA A 104 7.91 0.05 -12.76
C ALA A 104 8.67 -1.15 -13.33
N GLN A 105 9.58 -1.72 -12.55
CA GLN A 105 10.27 -2.97 -12.87
C GLN A 105 9.58 -4.22 -12.30
N ALA A 106 8.66 -4.03 -11.34
CA ALA A 106 7.88 -5.13 -10.79
C ALA A 106 6.51 -4.64 -10.31
N VAL A 107 5.54 -5.56 -10.36
CA VAL A 107 4.24 -5.42 -9.71
C VAL A 107 4.09 -6.55 -8.71
N ILE A 108 3.88 -6.21 -7.45
CA ILE A 108 3.65 -7.17 -6.37
C ILE A 108 2.15 -7.18 -6.05
N ARG A 109 1.49 -8.28 -6.36
CA ARG A 109 0.09 -8.50 -5.99
C ARG A 109 0.01 -8.99 -4.55
N LYS A 110 -0.95 -8.48 -3.79
CA LYS A 110 -1.22 -8.85 -2.41
C LYS A 110 -2.70 -9.13 -2.20
N GLY A 111 -3.07 -9.77 -1.07
CA GLY A 111 -4.45 -10.14 -0.81
C GLY A 111 -5.00 -11.18 -1.78
N CYS A 112 -4.15 -12.02 -2.36
CA CYS A 112 -4.53 -13.02 -3.35
C CYS A 112 -5.20 -14.27 -2.76
N ARG A 113 -5.13 -14.45 -1.44
CA ARG A 113 -5.70 -15.58 -0.71
C ARG A 113 -7.04 -15.20 -0.12
N ARG A 114 -8.05 -16.01 -0.33
CA ARG A 114 -9.41 -15.70 0.13
C ARG A 114 -9.53 -15.52 1.64
N GLU A 115 -8.77 -16.28 2.41
CA GLU A 115 -8.91 -16.39 3.87
C GLU A 115 -7.97 -15.45 4.64
N VAL A 116 -7.06 -14.78 3.95
CA VAL A 116 -6.04 -13.91 4.58
C VAL A 116 -5.96 -12.59 3.84
N ASP A 117 -6.17 -11.51 4.56
CA ASP A 117 -6.02 -10.16 4.02
C ASP A 117 -4.55 -9.76 3.91
N SER A 118 -4.27 -8.67 3.21
CA SER A 118 -2.91 -8.17 3.02
C SER A 118 -2.90 -6.65 2.85
N TYR A 119 -2.53 -5.93 3.90
CA TYR A 119 -2.25 -4.49 3.77
C TYR A 119 -0.82 -4.24 3.31
N SER A 120 0.13 -4.98 3.85
CA SER A 120 1.55 -4.79 3.53
C SER A 120 1.92 -5.36 2.16
N GLY A 121 2.74 -4.62 1.42
CA GLY A 121 3.43 -5.13 0.24
C GLY A 121 4.51 -6.18 0.52
N PHE A 122 4.87 -6.44 1.79
CA PHE A 122 5.93 -7.37 2.18
C PHE A 122 5.44 -8.71 2.71
N VAL A 123 4.42 -8.67 3.60
CA VAL A 123 3.90 -9.85 4.29
C VAL A 123 2.38 -9.74 4.40
N GLU A 124 1.66 -10.84 4.20
CA GLU A 124 0.21 -10.86 4.38
C GLU A 124 -0.18 -10.70 5.86
N ALA A 125 -1.45 -10.49 6.16
CA ALA A 125 -1.93 -10.20 7.52
C ALA A 125 -1.64 -11.34 8.52
N ASP A 126 -1.42 -12.57 8.04
CA ASP A 126 -0.99 -13.71 8.87
C ASP A 126 0.43 -13.56 9.43
N ARG A 127 1.17 -12.53 9.01
CA ARG A 127 2.54 -12.17 9.43
C ARG A 127 3.61 -13.23 9.09
N THR A 128 3.25 -14.25 8.32
CA THR A 128 4.11 -15.38 7.98
C THR A 128 4.27 -15.60 6.48
N THR A 129 3.30 -15.17 5.68
CA THR A 129 3.32 -15.35 4.23
C THR A 129 3.97 -14.16 3.53
N PRO A 130 5.18 -14.32 2.95
CA PRO A 130 5.83 -13.24 2.22
C PRO A 130 5.20 -13.06 0.84
N THR A 131 5.14 -11.81 0.38
CA THR A 131 4.73 -11.47 -0.99
C THR A 131 5.84 -11.67 -2.03
N GLY A 132 7.09 -11.69 -1.57
CA GLY A 132 8.29 -11.70 -2.41
C GLY A 132 8.98 -10.33 -2.54
N LEU A 133 8.34 -9.22 -2.16
CA LEU A 133 8.91 -7.87 -2.30
C LEU A 133 10.24 -7.72 -1.57
N GLY A 134 10.32 -8.23 -0.32
CA GLY A 134 11.54 -8.11 0.48
C GLY A 134 12.75 -8.80 -0.17
N GLY A 135 12.56 -9.98 -0.75
CA GLY A 135 13.58 -10.70 -1.52
C GLY A 135 14.01 -9.93 -2.77
N TYR A 136 13.03 -9.48 -3.56
CA TYR A 136 13.27 -8.69 -4.76
C TYR A 136 14.13 -7.45 -4.50
N LEU A 137 13.81 -6.68 -3.47
CA LEU A 137 14.58 -5.48 -3.11
C LEU A 137 15.99 -5.81 -2.62
N LYS A 138 16.15 -6.85 -1.80
CA LYS A 138 17.46 -7.30 -1.29
C LYS A 138 18.37 -7.76 -2.41
N GLU A 139 17.89 -8.55 -3.36
CA GLU A 139 18.65 -9.02 -4.52
C GLU A 139 19.13 -7.87 -5.41
N ARG A 140 18.43 -6.73 -5.42
CA ARG A 140 18.82 -5.50 -6.11
C ARG A 140 19.75 -4.59 -5.31
N GLY A 141 20.15 -5.01 -4.11
CA GLY A 141 21.04 -4.22 -3.24
C GLY A 141 20.39 -2.96 -2.68
N VAL A 142 19.06 -2.89 -2.66
CA VAL A 142 18.31 -1.77 -2.07
C VAL A 142 18.61 -1.71 -0.58
N ALA A 143 18.84 -0.50 -0.07
CA ALA A 143 19.06 -0.24 1.35
C ALA A 143 18.02 0.75 1.92
N ARG A 144 17.41 1.56 1.04
CA ARG A 144 16.40 2.53 1.41
C ARG A 144 15.17 2.39 0.53
N VAL A 145 14.00 2.57 1.13
CA VAL A 145 12.74 2.63 0.39
C VAL A 145 12.02 3.94 0.68
N VAL A 146 11.41 4.48 -0.37
CA VAL A 146 10.49 5.60 -0.31
C VAL A 146 9.12 5.03 -0.65
N VAL A 147 8.15 5.23 0.23
CA VAL A 147 6.80 4.68 0.08
C VAL A 147 5.84 5.82 -0.20
N VAL A 148 4.98 5.64 -1.19
CA VAL A 148 3.93 6.57 -1.62
C VAL A 148 2.67 5.77 -1.98
N GLY A 149 1.52 6.41 -2.08
CA GLY A 149 0.28 5.77 -2.57
C GLY A 149 -0.88 5.77 -1.58
N LEU A 150 -1.68 4.72 -1.62
CA LEU A 150 -2.98 4.62 -0.96
C LEU A 150 -3.11 3.35 -0.11
N ALA A 151 -3.82 3.36 1.03
CA ALA A 151 -4.10 4.54 1.81
C ALA A 151 -3.04 4.68 2.89
N THR A 152 -2.74 5.93 3.29
CA THR A 152 -1.66 6.25 4.25
C THR A 152 -1.76 5.43 5.53
N ASP A 153 -2.95 5.30 6.07
CA ASP A 153 -3.27 4.70 7.37
C ASP A 153 -3.46 3.18 7.33
N PHE A 154 -3.48 2.58 6.14
CA PHE A 154 -3.58 1.13 5.95
C PHE A 154 -2.41 0.58 5.11
N CYS A 155 -2.57 0.43 3.81
CA CYS A 155 -1.57 -0.27 2.99
C CYS A 155 -0.21 0.42 2.98
N VAL A 156 -0.15 1.75 2.96
CA VAL A 156 1.11 2.50 3.06
C VAL A 156 1.75 2.31 4.43
N ASN A 157 0.98 2.47 5.52
CA ASN A 157 1.44 2.28 6.89
C ASN A 157 2.04 0.88 7.10
N TRP A 158 1.29 -0.18 6.75
CA TRP A 158 1.77 -1.55 6.94
C TRP A 158 2.97 -1.88 6.07
N THR A 159 2.99 -1.40 4.81
CA THR A 159 4.13 -1.55 3.91
C THR A 159 5.37 -0.86 4.47
N ALA A 160 5.24 0.37 4.98
CA ALA A 160 6.35 1.12 5.54
C ALA A 160 6.89 0.49 6.83
N GLN A 161 6.01 0.04 7.72
CA GLN A 161 6.40 -0.67 8.94
C GLN A 161 7.18 -1.95 8.61
N ASP A 162 6.67 -2.75 7.67
CA ASP A 162 7.33 -4.00 7.32
C ASP A 162 8.64 -3.77 6.56
N ALA A 163 8.74 -2.73 5.74
CA ALA A 163 10.01 -2.32 5.17
C ALA A 163 11.06 -2.04 6.25
N ALA A 164 10.69 -1.29 7.30
CA ALA A 164 11.58 -1.02 8.43
C ALA A 164 11.95 -2.31 9.18
N ARG A 165 10.99 -3.21 9.44
CA ARG A 165 11.26 -4.53 10.05
C ARG A 165 12.17 -5.41 9.20
N HIS A 166 12.13 -5.27 7.88
CA HIS A 166 13.03 -5.96 6.94
C HIS A 166 14.44 -5.34 6.87
N GLY A 167 14.69 -4.23 7.62
CA GLY A 167 15.98 -3.56 7.73
C GLY A 167 16.22 -2.49 6.67
N PHE A 168 15.21 -2.06 5.93
CA PHE A 168 15.33 -0.92 5.01
C PHE A 168 15.20 0.40 5.76
N GLU A 169 16.03 1.38 5.43
CA GLU A 169 15.76 2.77 5.80
C GLU A 169 14.49 3.21 5.06
N THR A 170 13.46 3.61 5.80
CA THR A 170 12.12 3.79 5.24
C THR A 170 11.63 5.23 5.42
N LEU A 171 11.17 5.82 4.33
CA LEU A 171 10.52 7.12 4.27
C LEU A 171 9.14 6.98 3.67
N VAL A 172 8.18 7.75 4.18
CA VAL A 172 6.86 7.92 3.54
C VAL A 172 6.72 9.39 3.14
N VAL A 173 6.45 9.65 1.86
CA VAL A 173 6.26 11.01 1.35
C VAL A 173 4.79 11.39 1.49
N GLU A 174 4.52 12.27 2.45
CA GLU A 174 3.16 12.61 2.83
C GLU A 174 2.34 13.20 1.68
N GLU A 175 2.91 14.13 0.93
CA GLU A 175 2.22 14.80 -0.18
C GLU A 175 1.80 13.83 -1.30
N ALA A 176 2.49 12.69 -1.41
CA ALA A 176 2.22 11.64 -2.39
C ALA A 176 1.38 10.49 -1.80
N CYS A 177 0.67 10.74 -0.71
CA CYS A 177 -0.25 9.79 -0.08
C CYS A 177 -1.60 10.45 0.23
N ARG A 178 -2.66 9.62 0.37
CA ARG A 178 -3.97 10.03 0.91
C ARG A 178 -4.47 8.96 1.86
N ALA A 179 -5.24 9.37 2.87
CA ALA A 179 -5.74 8.49 3.93
C ALA A 179 -7.25 8.28 3.83
N ILE A 180 -7.73 7.18 4.39
CA ILE A 180 -9.15 6.93 4.66
C ILE A 180 -9.58 7.70 5.92
N ASP A 181 -8.71 7.73 6.92
CA ASP A 181 -8.89 8.33 8.24
C ASP A 181 -10.13 7.82 8.99
N LEU A 182 -10.20 6.50 9.12
CA LEU A 182 -11.27 5.83 9.87
C LEU A 182 -11.00 5.99 11.39
N ASP A 183 -11.84 6.79 12.06
CA ASP A 183 -11.79 7.03 13.50
C ASP A 183 -10.40 7.43 14.03
N GLY A 184 -9.69 8.31 13.31
CA GLY A 184 -8.35 8.78 13.67
C GLY A 184 -7.25 7.77 13.38
N SER A 185 -7.47 6.86 12.41
CA SER A 185 -6.46 5.88 11.98
C SER A 185 -5.20 6.54 11.41
N LEU A 186 -5.31 7.74 10.83
CA LEU A 186 -4.18 8.45 10.25
C LEU A 186 -3.15 8.85 11.32
N ASP A 187 -3.59 9.44 12.43
CA ASP A 187 -2.69 9.84 13.51
C ASP A 187 -2.03 8.62 14.16
N ARG A 188 -2.81 7.53 14.36
CA ARG A 188 -2.27 6.26 14.86
C ARG A 188 -1.22 5.69 13.94
N ALA A 189 -1.48 5.67 12.62
CA ALA A 189 -0.54 5.16 11.63
C ALA A 189 0.79 5.93 11.64
N TRP A 190 0.76 7.25 11.72
CA TRP A 190 1.98 8.05 11.83
C TRP A 190 2.75 7.76 13.12
N ALA A 191 2.06 7.58 14.24
CA ALA A 191 2.70 7.22 15.52
C ALA A 191 3.34 5.82 15.46
N GLU A 192 2.66 4.85 14.87
CA GLU A 192 3.17 3.48 14.68
C GLU A 192 4.41 3.45 13.78
N MET A 193 4.36 4.14 12.65
CA MET A 193 5.49 4.27 11.73
C MET A 193 6.70 4.92 12.41
N ALA A 194 6.49 6.04 13.13
CA ALA A 194 7.55 6.72 13.86
C ALA A 194 8.19 5.81 14.93
N GLY A 195 7.39 5.01 15.62
CA GLY A 195 7.85 4.03 16.63
C GLY A 195 8.80 2.96 16.06
N LEU A 196 8.78 2.73 14.75
CA LEU A 196 9.67 1.81 14.03
C LEU A 196 10.80 2.53 13.28
N GLY A 197 10.94 3.84 13.45
CA GLY A 197 11.96 4.64 12.78
C GLY A 197 11.65 4.98 11.32
N VAL A 198 10.41 4.78 10.88
CA VAL A 198 9.95 5.28 9.57
C VAL A 198 9.86 6.81 9.63
N ARG A 199 10.46 7.47 8.64
CA ARG A 199 10.46 8.93 8.56
C ARG A 199 9.26 9.43 7.77
N ARG A 200 8.47 10.31 8.36
CA ARG A 200 7.52 11.17 7.63
C ARG A 200 8.36 12.22 6.90
N ALA A 201 8.29 12.24 5.60
CA ALA A 201 9.10 13.08 4.72
C ALA A 201 8.21 13.93 3.81
N GLY A 202 8.71 15.10 3.46
CA GLY A 202 8.16 15.90 2.37
C GLY A 202 8.95 15.73 1.08
N LEU A 203 8.42 16.26 -0.02
CA LEU A 203 9.13 16.28 -1.33
C LEU A 203 10.50 16.95 -1.24
N ALA A 204 10.62 17.99 -0.41
CA ALA A 204 11.86 18.71 -0.19
C ALA A 204 12.97 17.81 0.39
N ASP A 205 12.63 16.82 1.19
CA ASP A 205 13.57 15.87 1.78
C ASP A 205 14.18 14.90 0.76
N LEU A 206 13.56 14.80 -0.41
CA LEU A 206 14.07 14.01 -1.54
C LEU A 206 14.91 14.82 -2.52
N ALA A 207 14.95 16.15 -2.36
CA ALA A 207 15.78 17.04 -3.17
C ALA A 207 17.25 16.94 -2.71
N GLY A 208 18.14 16.59 -3.61
CA GLY A 208 19.57 16.49 -3.33
C GLY A 208 20.29 15.55 -4.28
#